data_9e9a1ad3efc29e1c93154cc51eef09c3
#
_entry.id   9e9a1ad3efc29e1c93154cc51eef09c3
#
_cell.length_a   1.000
_cell.length_b   1.000
_cell.length_c   1.000
_cell.angle_alpha   90.00
_cell.angle_beta   90.00
_cell.angle_gamma   90.00
#
_symmetry.space_group_name_H-M   'P 1'
#
loop_
_entity.id
_entity.type
_entity.pdbx_description
1 polymer ?
#
loop_
_entity_poly.entity_id
_entity_poly.type
_entity_poly.pdbx_seq_one_letter_code
_entity_poly.pdbx_strand_id
1 'polypeptide(L)'
;MEKQKKMALTEEEKSINIVDLFIYLIAHWKWFVLSILLFGGYFWYSYCETPFVYSRTAIVMIKTPANSRSAMQLNNADFIGQVNVASEILQFKSKELMRKVIDRLHADVSYMVRDGLRPRELYTDSPVRVAFLEAGLDEVCSLSVIPKNKQQVELADFSLDELEQRKTVNLNDTVDTPLGKLIVFTAENYSESYFDRPIKVTSKSREGMVAFWLSNLTIRQMSGDAALLSMTMNDLSPTRAADILDMLITVYNEEAIKDKNRISVNTAEFIKERLQIIEHELGSVETDIEDLKRANNGVDINTVAGMYIQDSRQYESSIKELDTQLQLVSFIKQYLQDSNKDDELIPSNIGLSDLSIESQISRYNETSVSYTHLTLPTIA
;
A
#
# COMPACT_ATOMS: atom_id res chain seq x y z
N MET A 1 77.82 56.47 -12.33
CA MET A 1 77.08 55.42 -13.05
C MET A 1 76.54 54.49 -12.00
N GLU A 2 75.66 54.78 -11.46
CA GLU A 2 74.36 55.04 -11.00
C GLU A 2 73.54 53.75 -10.99
N LYS A 3 73.55 53.11 -9.85
CA LYS A 3 72.46 52.92 -8.89
C LYS A 3 71.14 52.54 -9.58
N GLN A 4 71.00 51.30 -9.82
CA GLN A 4 69.72 50.64 -9.78
C GLN A 4 69.48 50.00 -8.43
N LYS A 5 68.85 50.75 -7.57
CA LYS A 5 68.36 50.28 -6.29
C LYS A 5 67.14 49.41 -6.58
N LYS A 6 67.38 48.12 -6.61
CA LYS A 6 66.23 47.16 -6.63
C LYS A 6 65.46 47.37 -5.37
N MET A 7 64.30 47.89 -5.58
CA MET A 7 63.20 47.86 -4.61
C MET A 7 62.71 46.41 -4.56
N ALA A 8 63.27 45.63 -3.70
CA ALA A 8 62.73 44.33 -3.32
C ALA A 8 61.49 44.63 -2.49
N LEU A 9 60.37 44.51 -3.14
CA LEU A 9 59.09 44.36 -2.44
C LEU A 9 59.15 42.99 -1.76
N THR A 10 59.56 42.97 -0.52
CA THR A 10 59.31 41.87 0.39
C THR A 10 57.78 41.85 0.57
N GLU A 11 57.13 40.96 -0.15
CA GLU A 11 55.86 40.44 0.29
C GLU A 11 56.10 39.77 1.64
N GLU A 12 55.92 40.53 2.72
CA GLU A 12 55.68 39.95 4.02
C GLU A 12 54.43 39.06 3.86
N GLU A 13 54.66 37.77 3.72
CA GLU A 13 53.63 36.80 4.03
C GLU A 13 53.16 37.14 5.45
N LYS A 14 52.04 37.85 5.55
CA LYS A 14 51.36 38.03 6.80
C LYS A 14 50.94 36.63 7.27
N SER A 15 51.84 35.96 7.97
CA SER A 15 51.48 34.81 8.78
C SER A 15 50.40 35.30 9.75
N ILE A 16 49.19 34.83 9.51
CA ILE A 16 48.05 35.16 10.35
C ILE A 16 48.37 34.61 11.73
N ASN A 17 48.78 35.50 12.62
CA ASN A 17 49.12 35.14 13.98
C ASN A 17 47.79 34.78 14.68
N ILE A 18 47.61 33.52 15.04
CA ILE A 18 46.37 33.00 15.63
C ILE A 18 45.97 33.84 16.87
N VAL A 19 46.95 34.33 17.60
CA VAL A 19 46.77 35.18 18.78
C VAL A 19 46.19 36.54 18.41
N ASP A 20 46.68 37.17 17.34
CA ASP A 20 46.18 38.47 16.86
C ASP A 20 44.72 38.32 16.33
N LEU A 21 44.40 37.17 15.69
CA LEU A 21 43.06 36.83 15.28
C LEU A 21 42.11 36.71 16.49
N PHE A 22 42.59 36.05 17.57
CA PHE A 22 41.78 35.95 18.80
C PHE A 22 41.53 37.30 19.46
N ILE A 23 42.57 38.18 19.54
CA ILE A 23 42.43 39.51 20.11
C ILE A 23 41.49 40.35 19.28
N TYR A 24 41.53 40.27 17.95
CA TYR A 24 40.63 40.95 17.04
C TYR A 24 39.18 40.46 17.22
N LEU A 25 38.99 39.15 17.36
CA LEU A 25 37.72 38.50 17.60
C LEU A 25 37.09 39.01 18.92
N ILE A 26 37.91 39.03 19.99
CA ILE A 26 37.46 39.51 21.32
C ILE A 26 37.15 41.00 21.29
N ALA A 27 37.94 41.82 20.58
CA ALA A 27 37.68 43.24 20.44
C ALA A 27 36.33 43.55 19.76
N HIS A 28 35.86 42.66 18.88
CA HIS A 28 34.61 42.78 18.16
C HIS A 28 33.47 41.93 18.72
N TRP A 29 33.54 41.49 19.99
CA TRP A 29 32.54 40.60 20.61
C TRP A 29 31.10 41.08 20.48
N LYS A 30 30.86 42.38 20.41
CA LYS A 30 29.55 42.99 20.24
C LYS A 30 28.86 42.55 18.93
N TRP A 31 29.64 42.36 17.85
CA TRP A 31 29.13 41.87 16.58
C TRP A 31 28.76 40.41 16.63
N PHE A 32 29.49 39.60 17.43
CA PHE A 32 29.14 38.20 17.69
C PHE A 32 27.84 38.09 18.48
N VAL A 33 27.68 38.90 19.52
CA VAL A 33 26.43 38.92 20.30
C VAL A 33 25.26 39.38 19.41
N LEU A 34 25.44 40.41 18.58
CA LEU A 34 24.43 40.83 17.64
C LEU A 34 24.06 39.74 16.62
N SER A 35 25.07 39.05 16.07
CA SER A 35 24.88 37.92 15.16
C SER A 35 24.13 36.78 15.83
N ILE A 36 24.52 36.38 17.03
CA ILE A 36 23.83 35.31 17.80
C ILE A 36 22.38 35.70 18.08
N LEU A 37 22.10 36.96 18.44
CA LEU A 37 20.73 37.42 18.66
C LEU A 37 19.88 37.39 17.37
N LEU A 38 20.46 37.84 16.25
CA LEU A 38 19.76 37.80 14.96
C LEU A 38 19.48 36.40 14.48
N PHE A 39 20.51 35.55 14.42
CA PHE A 39 20.34 34.17 13.96
C PHE A 39 19.55 33.35 14.97
N GLY A 40 19.81 33.50 16.28
CA GLY A 40 19.05 32.83 17.34
C GLY A 40 17.58 33.23 17.31
N GLY A 41 17.28 34.52 17.14
CA GLY A 41 15.92 35.02 16.98
C GLY A 41 15.23 34.47 15.72
N TYR A 42 15.93 34.45 14.59
CA TYR A 42 15.43 33.86 13.35
C TYR A 42 15.14 32.35 13.50
N PHE A 43 16.11 31.59 14.04
CA PHE A 43 15.90 30.15 14.23
C PHE A 43 14.82 29.85 15.29
N TRP A 44 14.74 30.68 16.36
CA TRP A 44 13.67 30.58 17.33
C TRP A 44 12.30 30.81 16.69
N TYR A 45 12.17 31.84 15.86
CA TYR A 45 10.95 32.12 15.13
C TYR A 45 10.57 30.95 14.19
N SER A 46 11.52 30.52 13.36
CA SER A 46 11.35 29.37 12.46
C SER A 46 10.95 28.08 13.20
N TYR A 47 11.58 27.83 14.35
CA TYR A 47 11.21 26.69 15.20
C TYR A 47 9.77 26.79 15.74
N CYS A 48 9.35 28.00 16.14
CA CYS A 48 7.99 28.23 16.60
C CYS A 48 6.94 28.07 15.50
N GLU A 49 7.29 28.31 14.24
CA GLU A 49 6.40 28.15 13.09
C GLU A 49 6.29 26.70 12.58
N THR A 50 7.23 25.86 12.96
CA THR A 50 7.25 24.46 12.50
C THR A 50 6.24 23.64 13.31
N PRO A 51 5.31 22.89 12.66
CA PRO A 51 4.36 22.03 13.35
C PRO A 51 5.06 20.84 14.00
N PHE A 52 4.48 20.32 15.07
CA PHE A 52 4.96 19.08 15.69
C PHE A 52 4.64 17.88 14.82
N VAL A 53 5.62 16.98 14.67
CA VAL A 53 5.45 15.69 14.02
C VAL A 53 5.39 14.62 15.10
N TYR A 54 4.33 13.82 15.07
CA TYR A 54 4.10 12.72 15.99
C TYR A 54 4.40 11.40 15.29
N SER A 55 4.98 10.47 16.03
CA SER A 55 5.23 9.12 15.56
C SER A 55 4.33 8.14 16.28
N ARG A 56 3.62 7.30 15.55
CA ARG A 56 2.81 6.18 16.07
C ARG A 56 3.32 4.88 15.51
N THR A 57 3.34 3.84 16.35
CA THR A 57 3.85 2.52 15.97
C THR A 57 2.81 1.47 16.29
N ALA A 58 2.54 0.61 15.33
CA ALA A 58 1.75 -0.60 15.46
C ALA A 58 2.65 -1.83 15.24
N ILE A 59 2.39 -2.91 15.97
CA ILE A 59 3.09 -4.18 15.80
C ILE A 59 2.10 -5.19 15.24
N VAL A 60 2.45 -5.78 14.11
CA VAL A 60 1.61 -6.76 13.40
C VAL A 60 2.35 -8.09 13.34
N MET A 61 1.65 -9.16 13.69
CA MET A 61 2.14 -10.53 13.53
C MET A 61 1.53 -11.13 12.27
N ILE A 62 2.38 -11.55 11.34
CA ILE A 62 1.95 -12.26 10.13
C ILE A 62 1.81 -13.73 10.47
N LYS A 63 0.61 -14.29 10.27
CA LYS A 63 0.34 -15.72 10.48
C LYS A 63 0.45 -16.45 9.16
N THR A 64 1.32 -17.45 9.09
CA THR A 64 1.32 -18.43 8.01
C THR A 64 0.02 -19.24 8.04
N PRO A 65 -0.62 -19.50 6.90
CA PRO A 65 -1.74 -20.42 6.81
C PRO A 65 -1.31 -21.82 7.33
N ALA A 66 -2.12 -22.42 8.22
CA ALA A 66 -1.80 -23.71 8.82
C ALA A 66 -1.65 -24.85 7.80
N ASN A 67 -2.24 -24.70 6.59
CA ASN A 67 -2.21 -25.70 5.52
C ASN A 67 -0.86 -25.81 4.80
N SER A 68 0.00 -24.82 4.87
CA SER A 68 1.36 -24.92 4.31
C SER A 68 2.27 -25.83 5.16
N ARG A 69 1.87 -26.18 6.39
CA ARG A 69 2.61 -27.10 7.25
C ARG A 69 2.39 -28.58 6.92
N SER A 70 1.24 -28.94 6.33
CA SER A 70 0.88 -30.34 6.07
C SER A 70 1.49 -30.90 4.79
N ALA A 71 1.74 -30.07 3.78
CA ALA A 71 2.39 -30.47 2.53
C ALA A 71 3.91 -30.64 2.64
N MET A 72 4.49 -30.32 3.80
CA MET A 72 5.90 -30.02 3.95
C MET A 72 6.68 -30.96 4.84
N GLN A 73 6.08 -32.04 5.28
CA GLN A 73 6.78 -33.03 6.13
C GLN A 73 7.67 -34.01 5.36
N LEU A 74 7.82 -33.87 4.04
CA LEU A 74 8.68 -34.73 3.22
C LEU A 74 9.83 -33.91 2.59
N ASN A 75 10.99 -33.95 3.27
CA ASN A 75 12.33 -33.69 2.74
C ASN A 75 12.62 -32.25 2.20
N ASN A 76 12.98 -31.39 3.06
CA ASN A 76 13.82 -30.16 2.99
C ASN A 76 13.22 -29.05 3.81
N ALA A 77 13.40 -29.18 5.13
CA ALA A 77 12.73 -28.34 6.14
C ALA A 77 13.16 -26.86 6.18
N ASP A 78 14.13 -26.44 5.38
CA ASP A 78 14.73 -25.12 5.54
C ASP A 78 14.22 -24.03 4.59
N PHE A 79 13.49 -24.36 3.52
CA PHE A 79 13.18 -23.35 2.50
C PHE A 79 11.69 -22.95 2.34
N ILE A 80 10.73 -23.71 2.87
CA ILE A 80 9.35 -23.54 2.46
C ILE A 80 8.39 -23.11 3.60
N GLY A 81 8.87 -22.81 4.79
CA GLY A 81 8.05 -22.38 5.95
C GLY A 81 8.24 -20.95 6.38
N GLN A 82 9.16 -20.24 5.78
CA GLN A 82 9.34 -18.84 6.09
C GLN A 82 8.34 -18.00 5.27
N VAL A 83 7.41 -17.35 5.98
CA VAL A 83 6.69 -16.21 5.39
C VAL A 83 7.75 -15.33 4.75
N ASN A 84 7.61 -15.03 3.48
CA ASN A 84 8.48 -14.05 2.86
C ASN A 84 8.11 -12.67 3.40
N VAL A 85 8.65 -12.35 4.58
CA VAL A 85 8.37 -11.09 5.28
C VAL A 85 8.68 -9.89 4.39
N ALA A 86 9.62 -10.03 3.47
CA ALA A 86 9.93 -8.98 2.50
C ALA A 86 8.75 -8.74 1.54
N SER A 87 8.09 -9.80 1.06
CA SER A 87 6.90 -9.68 0.21
C SER A 87 5.75 -9.02 0.96
N GLU A 88 5.54 -9.38 2.21
CA GLU A 88 4.49 -8.77 3.04
C GLU A 88 4.75 -7.27 3.29
N ILE A 89 6.01 -6.90 3.54
CA ILE A 89 6.39 -5.49 3.67
C ILE A 89 6.09 -4.74 2.37
N LEU A 90 6.34 -5.34 1.20
CA LEU A 90 6.03 -4.73 -0.09
C LEU A 90 4.52 -4.60 -0.30
N GLN A 91 3.72 -5.59 0.10
CA GLN A 91 2.26 -5.51 0.05
C GLN A 91 1.74 -4.36 0.91
N PHE A 92 2.18 -4.24 2.17
CA PHE A 92 1.80 -3.10 3.03
C PHE A 92 2.20 -1.74 2.44
N LYS A 93 3.27 -1.67 1.66
CA LYS A 93 3.71 -0.47 0.93
C LYS A 93 3.06 -0.31 -0.45
N SER A 94 2.10 -1.15 -0.78
CA SER A 94 1.36 -1.05 -2.02
C SER A 94 0.61 0.27 -2.13
N LYS A 95 0.72 0.92 -3.29
CA LYS A 95 -0.03 2.14 -3.60
C LYS A 95 -1.54 1.91 -3.54
N GLU A 96 -1.98 0.75 -3.98
CA GLU A 96 -3.40 0.38 -4.01
C GLU A 96 -3.98 0.27 -2.59
N LEU A 97 -3.27 -0.39 -1.66
CA LEU A 97 -3.69 -0.44 -0.27
C LEU A 97 -3.76 0.96 0.33
N MET A 98 -2.73 1.77 0.13
CA MET A 98 -2.71 3.14 0.66
C MET A 98 -3.82 4.00 0.06
N ARG A 99 -4.14 3.83 -1.23
CA ARG A 99 -5.27 4.53 -1.89
C ARG A 99 -6.59 4.19 -1.21
N LYS A 100 -6.86 2.90 -0.95
CA LYS A 100 -8.07 2.45 -0.22
C LYS A 100 -8.14 3.00 1.19
N VAL A 101 -7.01 3.12 1.88
CA VAL A 101 -6.93 3.75 3.21
C VAL A 101 -7.31 5.22 3.14
N ILE A 102 -6.74 5.96 2.19
CA ILE A 102 -7.03 7.39 2.00
C ILE A 102 -8.50 7.60 1.68
N ASP A 103 -9.06 6.81 0.75
CA ASP A 103 -10.46 6.90 0.34
C ASP A 103 -11.42 6.62 1.51
N ARG A 104 -11.11 5.66 2.39
CA ARG A 104 -11.95 5.32 3.55
C ARG A 104 -11.88 6.32 4.68
N LEU A 105 -10.71 6.89 4.92
CA LEU A 105 -10.49 7.86 5.99
C LEU A 105 -10.72 9.30 5.54
N HIS A 106 -10.96 9.52 4.24
CA HIS A 106 -10.97 10.87 3.64
C HIS A 106 -9.73 11.69 4.06
N ALA A 107 -8.56 11.01 4.05
CA ALA A 107 -7.28 11.57 4.48
C ALA A 107 -6.58 12.39 3.37
N ASP A 108 -7.30 12.72 2.32
CA ASP A 108 -6.89 13.58 1.20
C ASP A 108 -7.00 15.07 1.54
N VAL A 109 -7.75 15.42 2.59
CA VAL A 109 -7.93 16.80 3.05
C VAL A 109 -7.29 17.00 4.42
N SER A 110 -6.52 18.06 4.55
CA SER A 110 -5.84 18.49 5.78
C SER A 110 -6.46 19.79 6.30
N TYR A 111 -6.69 19.87 7.60
CA TYR A 111 -7.32 21.02 8.27
C TYR A 111 -6.35 21.59 9.30
N MET A 112 -5.76 22.74 9.02
CA MET A 112 -4.78 23.37 9.90
C MET A 112 -5.33 24.63 10.52
N VAL A 113 -5.17 24.77 11.82
CA VAL A 113 -5.46 26.01 12.56
C VAL A 113 -4.17 26.56 13.17
N ARG A 114 -4.01 27.87 13.23
CA ARG A 114 -2.94 28.49 14.00
C ARG A 114 -3.34 28.56 15.48
N ASP A 115 -2.57 27.89 16.31
CA ASP A 115 -2.66 27.98 17.76
C ASP A 115 -1.43 28.78 18.25
N GLY A 116 -1.61 30.09 18.41
CA GLY A 116 -0.51 31.04 18.62
C GLY A 116 0.36 31.18 17.37
N LEU A 117 1.66 30.89 17.47
CA LEU A 117 2.62 30.94 16.34
C LEU A 117 2.69 29.63 15.57
N ARG A 118 2.21 28.53 16.15
CA ARG A 118 2.41 27.18 15.61
C ARG A 118 1.14 26.66 14.94
N PRO A 119 1.23 26.16 13.70
CA PRO A 119 0.11 25.48 13.05
C PRO A 119 -0.11 24.10 13.66
N ARG A 120 -1.38 23.72 13.87
CA ARG A 120 -1.84 22.43 14.38
C ARG A 120 -2.83 21.80 13.40
N GLU A 121 -2.64 20.52 13.11
CA GLU A 121 -3.60 19.72 12.34
C GLU A 121 -4.77 19.32 13.24
N LEU A 122 -5.98 19.58 12.77
CA LEU A 122 -7.21 19.30 13.51
C LEU A 122 -7.75 17.88 13.25
N TYR A 123 -7.60 17.37 12.01
CA TYR A 123 -8.13 16.08 11.57
C TYR A 123 -9.59 15.86 12.02
N THR A 124 -9.84 14.96 12.98
CA THR A 124 -11.20 14.67 13.52
C THR A 124 -11.76 15.82 14.35
N ASP A 125 -10.88 16.65 14.95
CA ASP A 125 -11.30 17.80 15.77
C ASP A 125 -11.70 19.01 14.93
N SER A 126 -11.62 18.93 13.60
CA SER A 126 -12.03 20.03 12.72
C SER A 126 -13.52 20.33 12.89
N PRO A 127 -13.89 21.62 13.10
CA PRO A 127 -15.28 22.02 13.20
C PRO A 127 -16.00 21.98 11.84
N VAL A 128 -15.26 21.99 10.74
CA VAL A 128 -15.80 21.96 9.38
C VAL A 128 -15.19 20.82 8.58
N ARG A 129 -15.97 20.29 7.64
CA ARG A 129 -15.49 19.38 6.60
C ARG A 129 -15.79 19.96 5.24
N VAL A 130 -14.84 19.89 4.33
CA VAL A 130 -14.97 20.40 2.96
C VAL A 130 -14.94 19.23 1.99
N ALA A 131 -15.97 19.13 1.15
CA ALA A 131 -16.00 18.20 0.04
C ALA A 131 -15.83 18.98 -1.27
N PHE A 132 -14.81 18.64 -2.04
CA PHE A 132 -14.56 19.17 -3.37
C PHE A 132 -15.28 18.26 -4.39
N LEU A 133 -16.27 18.83 -5.13
CA LEU A 133 -17.10 18.05 -6.08
C LEU A 133 -16.50 17.98 -7.49
N GLU A 134 -15.81 19.04 -7.90
CA GLU A 134 -15.32 19.20 -9.27
C GLU A 134 -13.81 19.47 -9.35
N ALA A 135 -13.12 19.56 -8.19
CA ALA A 135 -11.68 19.77 -8.22
C ALA A 135 -11.03 18.63 -9.01
N GLY A 136 -10.36 18.98 -10.10
CA GLY A 136 -9.54 18.03 -10.83
C GLY A 136 -8.62 17.34 -9.83
N LEU A 137 -8.74 16.02 -9.72
CA LEU A 137 -8.13 15.20 -8.69
C LEU A 137 -6.59 15.28 -8.66
N ASP A 138 -5.99 16.10 -9.54
CA ASP A 138 -4.55 16.16 -9.78
C ASP A 138 -3.88 17.44 -9.30
N GLU A 139 -4.63 18.46 -8.84
CA GLU A 139 -4.05 19.72 -8.39
C GLU A 139 -4.15 19.89 -6.87
N VAL A 140 -3.11 20.52 -6.31
CA VAL A 140 -3.12 20.92 -4.89
C VAL A 140 -3.99 22.15 -4.73
N CYS A 141 -5.11 21.99 -4.04
CA CYS A 141 -6.02 23.09 -3.75
C CYS A 141 -5.91 23.49 -2.28
N SER A 142 -5.88 24.80 -2.00
CA SER A 142 -5.97 25.30 -0.64
C SER A 142 -6.90 26.49 -0.54
N LEU A 143 -7.60 26.58 0.58
CA LEU A 143 -8.46 27.70 0.93
C LEU A 143 -8.49 27.87 2.44
N SER A 144 -8.89 29.05 2.89
CA SER A 144 -9.14 29.33 4.31
C SER A 144 -10.64 29.36 4.56
N VAL A 145 -11.12 28.57 5.51
CA VAL A 145 -12.52 28.55 5.97
C VAL A 145 -12.58 29.27 7.32
N ILE A 146 -13.35 30.35 7.40
CA ILE A 146 -13.49 31.14 8.61
C ILE A 146 -14.96 31.04 9.08
N PRO A 147 -15.25 30.24 10.12
CA PRO A 147 -16.59 30.20 10.69
C PRO A 147 -17.01 31.57 11.24
N LYS A 148 -18.17 32.09 10.81
CA LYS A 148 -18.70 33.38 11.28
C LYS A 148 -19.83 33.22 12.29
N ASN A 149 -20.72 32.31 12.02
CA ASN A 149 -21.83 32.01 12.91
C ASN A 149 -22.29 30.55 12.70
N LYS A 150 -23.38 30.11 13.35
CA LYS A 150 -23.86 28.74 13.27
C LYS A 150 -24.33 28.28 11.88
N GLN A 151 -24.47 29.18 10.91
CA GLN A 151 -25.04 28.91 9.59
C GLN A 151 -24.14 29.34 8.44
N GLN A 152 -23.15 30.20 8.70
CA GLN A 152 -22.33 30.83 7.65
C GLN A 152 -20.85 30.74 7.94
N VAL A 153 -20.11 30.53 6.87
CA VAL A 153 -18.64 30.57 6.84
C VAL A 153 -18.18 31.52 5.75
N GLU A 154 -17.06 32.15 5.97
CA GLU A 154 -16.37 32.95 4.98
C GLU A 154 -15.25 32.09 4.38
N LEU A 155 -15.20 32.02 3.05
CA LEU A 155 -14.14 31.36 2.29
C LEU A 155 -13.20 32.45 1.79
N ALA A 156 -11.90 32.22 1.97
CA ALA A 156 -10.84 33.17 1.59
C ALA A 156 -9.57 32.41 1.16
N ASP A 157 -8.56 33.12 0.69
CA ASP A 157 -7.20 32.65 0.39
C ASP A 157 -7.19 31.42 -0.55
N PHE A 158 -7.94 31.50 -1.65
CA PHE A 158 -7.97 30.43 -2.65
C PHE A 158 -6.62 30.33 -3.38
N SER A 159 -6.06 29.14 -3.49
CA SER A 159 -4.74 28.90 -4.11
C SER A 159 -4.66 29.26 -5.60
N LEU A 160 -5.79 29.37 -6.30
CA LEU A 160 -5.89 29.68 -7.73
C LEU A 160 -6.34 31.11 -8.01
N ASP A 161 -6.58 31.91 -6.97
CA ASP A 161 -7.10 33.27 -7.13
C ASP A 161 -6.08 34.33 -6.69
N GLU A 162 -5.58 35.08 -7.66
CA GLU A 162 -4.67 36.21 -7.41
C GLU A 162 -5.37 37.44 -6.76
N LEU A 163 -6.71 37.44 -6.71
CA LEU A 163 -7.53 38.60 -6.33
C LEU A 163 -8.02 38.59 -4.88
N GLU A 164 -7.54 37.69 -4.02
CA GLU A 164 -7.96 37.55 -2.60
C GLU A 164 -9.49 37.66 -2.39
N GLN A 165 -10.25 36.98 -3.25
CA GLN A 165 -11.71 37.01 -3.14
C GLN A 165 -12.14 36.36 -1.83
N ARG A 166 -13.06 37.05 -1.13
CA ARG A 166 -13.74 36.53 0.05
C ARG A 166 -15.19 36.26 -0.29
N LYS A 167 -15.69 35.11 0.04
CA LYS A 167 -17.08 34.74 -0.23
C LYS A 167 -17.73 34.17 1.02
N THR A 168 -18.80 34.85 1.48
CA THR A 168 -19.61 34.29 2.57
C THR A 168 -20.62 33.31 2.00
N VAL A 169 -20.66 32.11 2.56
CA VAL A 169 -21.49 31.01 2.10
C VAL A 169 -22.22 30.37 3.27
N ASN A 170 -23.39 29.78 3.00
CA ASN A 170 -24.10 29.01 3.99
C ASN A 170 -23.48 27.62 4.11
N LEU A 171 -23.50 27.06 5.32
CA LEU A 171 -23.11 25.69 5.57
C LEU A 171 -24.08 24.73 4.88
N ASN A 172 -23.55 23.60 4.41
CA ASN A 172 -24.25 22.54 3.69
C ASN A 172 -24.82 22.92 2.31
N ASP A 173 -24.50 24.10 1.79
CA ASP A 173 -24.87 24.52 0.43
C ASP A 173 -23.70 24.27 -0.53
N THR A 174 -24.06 23.95 -1.79
CA THR A 174 -23.06 23.86 -2.87
C THR A 174 -22.69 25.26 -3.34
N VAL A 175 -21.42 25.54 -3.37
CA VAL A 175 -20.90 26.85 -3.73
C VAL A 175 -19.91 26.73 -4.88
N ASP A 176 -20.12 27.59 -5.90
CA ASP A 176 -19.14 27.75 -6.98
C ASP A 176 -18.00 28.65 -6.49
N THR A 177 -16.77 28.12 -6.58
CA THR A 177 -15.55 28.82 -6.19
C THR A 177 -14.52 28.73 -7.31
N PRO A 178 -13.42 29.50 -7.27
CA PRO A 178 -12.33 29.37 -8.24
C PRO A 178 -11.70 27.97 -8.26
N LEU A 179 -11.88 27.18 -7.19
CA LEU A 179 -11.42 25.78 -7.08
C LEU A 179 -12.45 24.76 -7.58
N GLY A 180 -13.54 25.21 -8.22
CA GLY A 180 -14.68 24.38 -8.59
C GLY A 180 -15.78 24.37 -7.53
N LYS A 181 -16.75 23.48 -7.71
CA LYS A 181 -17.86 23.32 -6.76
C LYS A 181 -17.41 22.63 -5.49
N LEU A 182 -17.70 23.22 -4.36
CA LEU A 182 -17.44 22.63 -3.04
C LEU A 182 -18.63 22.79 -2.11
N ILE A 183 -18.69 21.93 -1.09
CA ILE A 183 -19.63 22.00 0.01
C ILE A 183 -18.86 22.06 1.31
N VAL A 184 -19.25 22.95 2.20
CA VAL A 184 -18.71 23.02 3.57
C VAL A 184 -19.75 22.45 4.52
N PHE A 185 -19.44 21.32 5.15
CA PHE A 185 -20.29 20.68 6.15
C PHE A 185 -19.89 21.08 7.56
N THR A 186 -20.87 21.10 8.46
CA THR A 186 -20.61 21.19 9.90
C THR A 186 -20.14 19.84 10.44
N ALA A 187 -19.09 19.83 11.25
CA ALA A 187 -18.68 18.66 12.01
C ALA A 187 -19.24 18.75 13.45
N GLU A 188 -19.13 17.65 14.20
CA GLU A 188 -19.64 17.55 15.59
C GLU A 188 -19.01 18.59 16.51
N ASN A 189 -17.77 18.98 16.24
CA ASN A 189 -16.99 19.96 17.04
C ASN A 189 -17.24 21.42 16.64
N TYR A 190 -18.28 21.71 15.82
CA TYR A 190 -18.60 23.08 15.42
C TYR A 190 -19.09 23.90 16.63
N SER A 191 -18.25 24.79 17.13
CA SER A 191 -18.47 25.57 18.33
C SER A 191 -18.03 27.02 18.17
N GLU A 192 -18.54 27.87 19.03
CA GLU A 192 -18.23 29.31 19.04
C GLU A 192 -16.75 29.63 19.29
N SER A 193 -15.99 28.66 19.83
CA SER A 193 -14.54 28.80 20.05
C SER A 193 -13.72 28.91 18.76
N TYR A 194 -14.30 28.50 17.64
CA TYR A 194 -13.67 28.56 16.31
C TYR A 194 -14.15 29.74 15.47
N PHE A 195 -15.09 30.55 15.96
CA PHE A 195 -15.55 31.70 15.22
C PHE A 195 -14.42 32.71 15.01
N ASP A 196 -14.37 33.28 13.81
CA ASP A 196 -13.33 34.21 13.32
C ASP A 196 -11.90 33.64 13.31
N ARG A 197 -11.73 32.34 13.50
CA ARG A 197 -10.43 31.68 13.35
C ARG A 197 -10.30 31.08 11.96
N PRO A 198 -9.29 31.46 11.16
CA PRO A 198 -9.06 30.88 9.87
C PRO A 198 -8.57 29.43 10.00
N ILE A 199 -9.26 28.52 9.36
CA ILE A 199 -8.90 27.11 9.23
C ILE A 199 -8.41 26.92 7.81
N LYS A 200 -7.11 26.68 7.64
CA LYS A 200 -6.54 26.38 6.34
C LYS A 200 -6.87 24.96 5.95
N VAL A 201 -7.63 24.82 4.88
CA VAL A 201 -8.00 23.54 4.29
C VAL A 201 -7.13 23.33 3.06
N THR A 202 -6.45 22.20 3.00
CA THR A 202 -5.59 21.83 1.87
C THR A 202 -5.99 20.45 1.39
N SER A 203 -6.34 20.35 0.12
CA SER A 203 -6.54 19.09 -0.58
C SER A 203 -5.37 18.86 -1.53
N LYS A 204 -4.86 17.65 -1.58
CA LYS A 204 -3.79 17.25 -2.50
C LYS A 204 -4.31 16.22 -3.47
N SER A 205 -3.64 16.07 -4.62
CA SER A 205 -3.96 15.01 -5.56
C SER A 205 -3.91 13.64 -4.87
N ARG A 206 -4.76 12.72 -5.31
CA ARG A 206 -4.78 11.35 -4.77
C ARG A 206 -3.41 10.67 -4.81
N GLU A 207 -2.76 10.74 -5.95
CA GLU A 207 -1.43 10.14 -6.12
C GLU A 207 -0.37 10.85 -5.26
N GLY A 208 -0.47 12.17 -5.14
CA GLY A 208 0.39 12.96 -4.26
C GLY A 208 0.22 12.56 -2.80
N MET A 209 -1.02 12.28 -2.36
CA MET A 209 -1.29 11.83 -1.00
C MET A 209 -0.81 10.38 -0.77
N VAL A 210 -1.01 9.49 -1.73
CA VAL A 210 -0.46 8.12 -1.65
C VAL A 210 1.06 8.16 -1.49
N ALA A 211 1.74 8.94 -2.31
CA ALA A 211 3.19 9.09 -2.21
C ALA A 211 3.63 9.71 -0.86
N PHE A 212 2.90 10.73 -0.39
CA PHE A 212 3.15 11.37 0.90
C PHE A 212 3.03 10.37 2.06
N TRP A 213 1.92 9.62 2.15
CA TRP A 213 1.71 8.67 3.24
C TRP A 213 2.69 7.50 3.19
N LEU A 214 3.01 6.99 1.99
CA LEU A 214 4.02 5.94 1.84
C LEU A 214 5.42 6.40 2.24
N SER A 215 5.78 7.66 2.00
CA SER A 215 7.08 8.21 2.42
C SER A 215 7.19 8.37 3.94
N ASN A 216 6.06 8.61 4.63
CA ASN A 216 5.99 8.73 6.09
C ASN A 216 5.78 7.38 6.81
N LEU A 217 5.52 6.30 6.06
CA LEU A 217 5.35 4.96 6.58
C LEU A 217 6.67 4.20 6.58
N THR A 218 7.12 3.83 7.75
CA THR A 218 8.31 2.97 7.92
C THR A 218 7.86 1.61 8.43
N ILE A 219 8.21 0.54 7.70
CA ILE A 219 7.91 -0.84 8.10
C ILE A 219 9.24 -1.58 8.26
N ARG A 220 9.42 -2.23 9.39
CA ARG A 220 10.62 -3.01 9.72
C ARG A 220 10.25 -4.32 10.39
N GLN A 221 10.98 -5.37 10.08
CA GLN A 221 10.93 -6.60 10.84
C GLN A 221 11.61 -6.41 12.20
N MET A 222 10.97 -6.86 13.28
CA MET A 222 11.51 -6.66 14.63
C MET A 222 12.65 -7.63 14.98
N SER A 223 12.59 -8.86 14.45
CA SER A 223 13.62 -9.90 14.65
C SER A 223 13.73 -10.74 13.38
N GLY A 224 14.95 -11.21 13.04
CA GLY A 224 15.20 -11.98 11.83
C GLY A 224 14.36 -13.26 11.70
N ASP A 225 14.01 -13.88 12.84
CA ASP A 225 13.27 -15.16 12.89
C ASP A 225 11.79 -14.99 13.23
N ALA A 226 11.34 -13.78 13.55
CA ALA A 226 9.96 -13.54 13.93
C ALA A 226 9.15 -12.93 12.78
N ALA A 227 7.97 -13.47 12.53
CA ALA A 227 6.99 -12.89 11.62
C ALA A 227 6.28 -11.66 12.24
N LEU A 228 7.06 -10.80 12.92
CA LEU A 228 6.61 -9.59 13.58
C LEU A 228 7.10 -8.37 12.81
N LEU A 229 6.17 -7.53 12.38
CA LEU A 229 6.44 -6.26 11.73
C LEU A 229 6.15 -5.10 12.67
N SER A 230 7.07 -4.16 12.77
CA SER A 230 6.87 -2.84 13.36
C SER A 230 6.57 -1.85 12.25
N MET A 231 5.39 -1.27 12.29
CA MET A 231 4.90 -0.27 11.35
C MET A 231 4.85 1.08 12.06
N THR A 232 5.59 2.05 11.58
CA THR A 232 5.67 3.39 12.18
C THR A 232 5.19 4.42 11.17
N MET A 233 4.24 5.26 11.59
CA MET A 233 3.69 6.36 10.82
C MET A 233 4.05 7.69 11.48
N ASN A 234 4.59 8.62 10.70
CA ASN A 234 4.85 9.99 11.13
C ASN A 234 3.80 10.93 10.55
N ASP A 235 3.14 11.70 11.40
CA ASP A 235 2.13 12.67 11.00
C ASP A 235 2.03 13.87 11.94
N LEU A 236 1.36 14.93 11.49
CA LEU A 236 1.07 16.12 12.26
C LEU A 236 -0.05 15.90 13.30
N SER A 237 -0.88 14.86 13.10
CA SER A 237 -1.92 14.43 14.03
C SER A 237 -1.62 13.02 14.55
N PRO A 238 -1.47 12.82 15.88
CA PRO A 238 -1.26 11.49 16.43
C PRO A 238 -2.45 10.55 16.24
N THR A 239 -3.66 11.10 16.18
CA THR A 239 -4.90 10.35 15.95
C THR A 239 -4.94 9.86 14.50
N ARG A 240 -4.68 10.74 13.53
CA ARG A 240 -4.64 10.37 12.11
C ARG A 240 -3.56 9.32 11.82
N ALA A 241 -2.39 9.46 12.44
CA ALA A 241 -1.33 8.46 12.31
C ALA A 241 -1.77 7.07 12.79
N ALA A 242 -2.50 7.00 13.91
CA ALA A 242 -3.05 5.76 14.44
C ALA A 242 -4.14 5.19 13.50
N ASP A 243 -5.09 6.02 13.10
CA ASP A 243 -6.20 5.63 12.22
C ASP A 243 -5.69 5.09 10.86
N ILE A 244 -4.64 5.71 10.29
CA ILE A 244 -4.02 5.25 9.05
C ILE A 244 -3.39 3.86 9.25
N LEU A 245 -2.67 3.63 10.35
CA LEU A 245 -2.08 2.32 10.64
C LEU A 245 -3.17 1.26 10.83
N ASP A 246 -4.20 1.55 11.61
CA ASP A 246 -5.29 0.62 11.89
C ASP A 246 -6.11 0.31 10.62
N MET A 247 -6.39 1.34 9.81
CA MET A 247 -7.07 1.16 8.55
C MET A 247 -6.21 0.38 7.53
N LEU A 248 -4.90 0.63 7.49
CA LEU A 248 -3.99 -0.10 6.62
C LEU A 248 -3.96 -1.60 6.96
N ILE A 249 -3.93 -1.94 8.25
CA ILE A 249 -4.02 -3.33 8.71
C ILE A 249 -5.38 -3.93 8.35
N THR A 250 -6.45 -3.19 8.50
CA THR A 250 -7.81 -3.62 8.16
C THR A 250 -7.94 -3.92 6.67
N VAL A 251 -7.54 -2.97 5.82
CA VAL A 251 -7.59 -3.12 4.36
C VAL A 251 -6.71 -4.28 3.89
N TYR A 252 -5.51 -4.41 4.46
CA TYR A 252 -4.64 -5.55 4.17
C TYR A 252 -5.32 -6.89 4.48
N ASN A 253 -5.93 -7.01 5.66
CA ASN A 253 -6.64 -8.24 6.04
C ASN A 253 -7.82 -8.53 5.13
N GLU A 254 -8.59 -7.52 4.74
CA GLU A 254 -9.71 -7.68 3.81
C GLU A 254 -9.25 -8.16 2.43
N GLU A 255 -8.19 -7.56 1.89
CA GLU A 255 -7.64 -7.98 0.59
C GLU A 255 -7.07 -9.41 0.68
N ALA A 256 -6.36 -9.76 1.76
CA ALA A 256 -5.86 -11.12 1.96
C ALA A 256 -7.00 -12.15 2.03
N ILE A 257 -8.13 -11.81 2.66
CA ILE A 257 -9.32 -12.67 2.69
C ILE A 257 -9.94 -12.79 1.30
N LYS A 258 -10.05 -11.67 0.57
CA LYS A 258 -10.59 -11.63 -0.77
C LYS A 258 -9.77 -12.48 -1.75
N ASP A 259 -8.45 -12.38 -1.69
CA ASP A 259 -7.55 -13.18 -2.52
C ASP A 259 -7.69 -14.68 -2.23
N LYS A 260 -7.72 -15.06 -0.93
CA LYS A 260 -7.97 -16.45 -0.54
C LYS A 260 -9.33 -16.95 -1.04
N ASN A 261 -10.38 -16.15 -0.92
CA ASN A 261 -11.70 -16.51 -1.42
C ASN A 261 -11.70 -16.69 -2.94
N ARG A 262 -11.00 -15.81 -3.68
CA ARG A 262 -10.86 -15.93 -5.14
C ARG A 262 -10.18 -17.23 -5.55
N ILE A 263 -9.07 -17.56 -4.89
CA ILE A 263 -8.38 -18.86 -5.11
C ILE A 263 -9.32 -20.02 -4.82
N SER A 264 -10.07 -19.96 -3.72
CA SER A 264 -11.00 -21.03 -3.34
C SER A 264 -12.15 -21.20 -4.33
N VAL A 265 -12.70 -20.09 -4.83
CA VAL A 265 -13.77 -20.08 -5.85
C VAL A 265 -13.24 -20.69 -7.16
N ASN A 266 -12.10 -20.22 -7.64
CA ASN A 266 -11.47 -20.75 -8.87
C ASN A 266 -11.17 -22.25 -8.73
N THR A 267 -10.69 -22.67 -7.55
CA THR A 267 -10.44 -24.10 -7.28
C THR A 267 -11.74 -24.91 -7.28
N ALA A 268 -12.81 -24.39 -6.67
CA ALA A 268 -14.10 -25.07 -6.65
C ALA A 268 -14.71 -25.21 -8.07
N GLU A 269 -14.59 -24.17 -8.88
CA GLU A 269 -15.05 -24.17 -10.27
C GLU A 269 -14.26 -25.17 -11.11
N PHE A 270 -12.94 -25.18 -10.97
CA PHE A 270 -12.06 -26.18 -11.61
C PHE A 270 -12.46 -27.62 -11.21
N ILE A 271 -12.67 -27.89 -9.92
CA ILE A 271 -13.08 -29.23 -9.45
C ILE A 271 -14.43 -29.60 -10.05
N LYS A 272 -15.38 -28.66 -10.13
CA LYS A 272 -16.70 -28.91 -10.72
C LYS A 272 -16.60 -29.28 -12.20
N GLU A 273 -15.84 -28.53 -12.97
CA GLU A 273 -15.61 -28.83 -14.40
C GLU A 273 -14.95 -30.21 -14.55
N ARG A 274 -13.97 -30.51 -13.70
CA ARG A 274 -13.29 -31.80 -13.74
C ARG A 274 -14.19 -32.96 -13.40
N LEU A 275 -15.08 -32.82 -12.41
CA LEU A 275 -16.08 -33.84 -12.06
C LEU A 275 -17.00 -34.15 -13.27
N GLN A 276 -17.43 -33.14 -14.01
CA GLN A 276 -18.28 -33.36 -15.18
C GLN A 276 -17.56 -34.18 -16.27
N ILE A 277 -16.26 -33.95 -16.47
CA ILE A 277 -15.47 -34.73 -17.42
C ILE A 277 -15.36 -36.18 -16.95
N ILE A 278 -15.05 -36.43 -15.66
CA ILE A 278 -14.93 -37.74 -15.09
C ILE A 278 -16.27 -38.50 -15.12
N GLU A 279 -17.38 -37.84 -14.83
CA GLU A 279 -18.72 -38.41 -14.95
C GLU A 279 -19.04 -38.89 -16.36
N HIS A 280 -18.67 -38.05 -17.36
CA HIS A 280 -18.85 -38.42 -18.77
C HIS A 280 -17.96 -39.61 -19.17
N GLU A 281 -16.68 -39.63 -18.77
CA GLU A 281 -15.77 -40.71 -19.04
C GLU A 281 -16.21 -42.02 -18.36
N LEU A 282 -16.69 -41.95 -17.10
CA LEU A 282 -17.22 -43.11 -16.37
C LEU A 282 -18.46 -43.66 -17.05
N GLY A 283 -19.41 -42.82 -17.49
CA GLY A 283 -20.57 -43.26 -18.24
C GLY A 283 -20.23 -43.96 -19.55
N SER A 284 -19.21 -43.48 -20.27
CA SER A 284 -18.70 -44.10 -21.47
C SER A 284 -18.13 -45.52 -21.17
N VAL A 285 -17.30 -45.63 -20.13
CA VAL A 285 -16.70 -46.92 -19.72
C VAL A 285 -17.75 -47.93 -19.24
N GLU A 286 -18.77 -47.47 -18.50
CA GLU A 286 -19.89 -48.33 -18.08
C GLU A 286 -20.64 -48.86 -19.29
N THR A 287 -20.89 -48.06 -20.30
CA THR A 287 -21.55 -48.46 -21.55
C THR A 287 -20.70 -49.50 -22.30
N ASP A 288 -19.38 -49.26 -22.44
CA ASP A 288 -18.46 -50.16 -23.06
C ASP A 288 -18.40 -51.53 -22.36
N ILE A 289 -18.44 -51.53 -21.02
CA ILE A 289 -18.49 -52.77 -20.20
C ILE A 289 -19.81 -53.49 -20.42
N GLU A 290 -20.94 -52.76 -20.51
CA GLU A 290 -22.25 -53.38 -20.74
C GLU A 290 -22.33 -54.02 -22.14
N ASP A 291 -21.83 -53.34 -23.16
CA ASP A 291 -21.76 -53.85 -24.53
C ASP A 291 -20.85 -55.07 -24.65
N LEU A 292 -19.70 -55.05 -23.94
CA LEU A 292 -18.80 -56.19 -23.88
C LEU A 292 -19.46 -57.41 -23.21
N LYS A 293 -20.18 -57.19 -22.11
CA LYS A 293 -20.97 -58.26 -21.44
C LYS A 293 -22.07 -58.84 -22.32
N ARG A 294 -22.76 -58.00 -23.07
CA ARG A 294 -23.81 -58.39 -24.03
C ARG A 294 -23.22 -59.20 -25.19
N ALA A 295 -22.08 -58.79 -25.77
CA ALA A 295 -21.42 -59.44 -26.88
C ALA A 295 -20.90 -60.85 -26.51
N ASN A 296 -20.54 -61.09 -25.24
CA ASN A 296 -20.00 -62.38 -24.79
C ASN A 296 -21.04 -63.30 -24.15
N ASN A 297 -22.33 -63.10 -24.34
CA ASN A 297 -23.42 -63.99 -23.85
C ASN A 297 -23.30 -64.40 -22.38
N GLY A 298 -22.68 -63.59 -21.50
CA GLY A 298 -22.54 -63.89 -20.08
C GLY A 298 -21.65 -65.07 -19.71
N VAL A 299 -20.84 -65.60 -20.65
CA VAL A 299 -19.91 -66.71 -20.35
C VAL A 299 -18.82 -66.20 -19.41
N ASP A 300 -18.75 -66.83 -18.24
CA ASP A 300 -17.78 -66.50 -17.19
C ASP A 300 -16.36 -66.85 -17.63
N ILE A 301 -15.67 -65.93 -18.17
CA ILE A 301 -14.27 -66.03 -18.59
C ILE A 301 -13.32 -65.87 -17.38
N ASN A 302 -13.82 -66.21 -16.20
CA ASN A 302 -13.20 -65.87 -14.94
C ASN A 302 -11.91 -66.59 -14.54
N THR A 303 -11.49 -67.65 -15.26
CA THR A 303 -10.33 -68.42 -14.80
C THR A 303 -9.05 -68.25 -15.62
N VAL A 304 -9.11 -67.87 -16.88
CA VAL A 304 -7.90 -67.71 -17.71
C VAL A 304 -7.68 -66.23 -18.08
N ALA A 305 -8.76 -65.47 -18.25
CA ALA A 305 -8.69 -64.09 -18.53
C ALA A 305 -8.39 -63.23 -17.27
N GLY A 306 -8.59 -63.79 -16.06
CA GLY A 306 -8.45 -63.02 -14.81
C GLY A 306 -7.06 -62.43 -14.59
N MET A 307 -6.01 -63.14 -14.96
CA MET A 307 -4.63 -62.60 -14.86
C MET A 307 -4.38 -61.52 -15.92
N TYR A 308 -4.78 -61.76 -17.17
CA TYR A 308 -4.61 -60.79 -18.25
C TYR A 308 -5.50 -59.56 -18.07
N ILE A 309 -6.71 -59.72 -17.56
CA ILE A 309 -7.62 -58.63 -17.25
C ILE A 309 -7.11 -57.80 -16.07
N GLN A 310 -6.49 -58.43 -15.07
CA GLN A 310 -5.95 -57.70 -13.91
C GLN A 310 -4.74 -56.85 -14.32
N ASP A 311 -3.82 -57.39 -15.12
CA ASP A 311 -2.68 -56.64 -15.66
C ASP A 311 -3.14 -55.56 -16.62
N SER A 312 -4.11 -55.85 -17.52
CA SER A 312 -4.69 -54.86 -18.42
C SER A 312 -5.38 -53.73 -17.67
N ARG A 313 -6.17 -54.04 -16.64
CA ARG A 313 -6.81 -53.01 -15.79
C ARG A 313 -5.79 -52.14 -15.04
N GLN A 314 -4.68 -52.77 -14.61
CA GLN A 314 -3.62 -52.00 -13.93
C GLN A 314 -2.96 -51.02 -14.94
N TYR A 315 -2.65 -51.47 -16.16
CA TYR A 315 -2.09 -50.63 -17.18
C TYR A 315 -3.09 -49.56 -17.67
N GLU A 316 -4.36 -49.93 -17.85
CA GLU A 316 -5.42 -48.98 -18.21
C GLU A 316 -5.66 -47.93 -17.11
N SER A 317 -5.63 -48.34 -15.83
CA SER A 317 -5.70 -47.42 -14.70
C SER A 317 -4.52 -46.45 -14.70
N SER A 318 -3.31 -46.95 -14.94
CA SER A 318 -2.10 -46.12 -15.02
C SER A 318 -2.13 -45.17 -16.24
N ILE A 319 -2.63 -45.64 -17.37
CA ILE A 319 -2.82 -44.79 -18.58
C ILE A 319 -3.85 -43.69 -18.31
N LYS A 320 -4.98 -44.03 -17.68
CA LYS A 320 -6.01 -43.04 -17.35
C LYS A 320 -5.51 -42.04 -16.32
N GLU A 321 -4.73 -42.47 -15.35
CA GLU A 321 -4.09 -41.59 -14.37
C GLU A 321 -3.12 -40.61 -15.06
N LEU A 322 -2.26 -41.15 -15.95
CA LEU A 322 -1.33 -40.33 -16.74
C LEU A 322 -2.05 -39.39 -17.69
N ASP A 323 -3.13 -39.86 -18.34
CA ASP A 323 -3.94 -38.97 -19.22
C ASP A 323 -4.63 -37.85 -18.43
N THR A 324 -5.13 -38.21 -17.23
CA THR A 324 -5.66 -37.20 -16.29
C THR A 324 -4.62 -36.17 -15.91
N GLN A 325 -3.41 -36.61 -15.56
CA GLN A 325 -2.30 -35.71 -15.25
C GLN A 325 -1.95 -34.80 -16.45
N LEU A 326 -1.94 -35.39 -17.64
CA LEU A 326 -1.63 -34.68 -18.89
C LEU A 326 -2.69 -33.64 -19.24
N GLN A 327 -3.97 -33.96 -19.03
CA GLN A 327 -5.07 -33.02 -19.20
C GLN A 327 -5.00 -31.88 -18.19
N LEU A 328 -4.66 -32.18 -16.92
CA LEU A 328 -4.44 -31.17 -15.88
C LEU A 328 -3.30 -30.20 -16.26
N VAL A 329 -2.18 -30.75 -16.70
CA VAL A 329 -1.05 -29.93 -17.15
C VAL A 329 -1.42 -29.11 -18.39
N SER A 330 -2.16 -29.69 -19.36
CA SER A 330 -2.62 -28.96 -20.54
C SER A 330 -3.60 -27.85 -20.20
N PHE A 331 -4.48 -28.06 -19.25
CA PHE A 331 -5.39 -27.04 -18.72
C PHE A 331 -4.62 -25.88 -18.09
N ILE A 332 -3.66 -26.17 -17.20
CA ILE A 332 -2.81 -25.13 -16.59
C ILE A 332 -2.05 -24.36 -17.66
N LYS A 333 -1.48 -25.06 -18.65
CA LYS A 333 -0.80 -24.43 -19.78
C LYS A 333 -1.72 -23.52 -20.55
N GLN A 334 -2.93 -23.95 -20.86
CA GLN A 334 -3.93 -23.14 -21.55
C GLN A 334 -4.36 -21.94 -20.72
N TYR A 335 -4.58 -22.14 -19.44
CA TYR A 335 -4.92 -21.10 -18.47
C TYR A 335 -3.85 -19.99 -18.41
N LEU A 336 -2.58 -20.39 -18.40
CA LEU A 336 -1.43 -19.48 -18.41
C LEU A 336 -1.21 -18.79 -19.76
N GLN A 337 -1.72 -19.34 -20.87
CA GLN A 337 -1.61 -18.78 -22.22
C GLN A 337 -2.78 -17.88 -22.61
N ASP A 338 -3.85 -17.86 -21.83
CA ASP A 338 -5.03 -17.02 -22.07
C ASP A 338 -4.73 -15.59 -21.62
N SER A 339 -4.46 -14.71 -22.58
CA SER A 339 -4.17 -13.29 -22.34
C SER A 339 -5.28 -12.52 -21.61
N ASN A 340 -6.49 -13.06 -21.56
CA ASN A 340 -7.60 -12.44 -20.82
C ASN A 340 -7.55 -12.77 -19.33
N LYS A 341 -6.66 -13.69 -18.92
CA LYS A 341 -6.52 -14.20 -17.53
C LYS A 341 -5.16 -13.88 -16.91
N ASP A 342 -4.39 -12.97 -17.50
CA ASP A 342 -3.05 -12.61 -17.02
C ASP A 342 -3.04 -12.14 -15.56
N ASP A 343 -4.15 -11.60 -15.07
CA ASP A 343 -4.31 -11.12 -13.70
C ASP A 343 -5.07 -12.12 -12.78
N GLU A 344 -5.45 -13.30 -13.29
CA GLU A 344 -6.17 -14.29 -12.50
C GLU A 344 -5.21 -15.24 -11.77
N LEU A 345 -5.61 -15.61 -10.53
CA LEU A 345 -4.87 -16.57 -9.73
C LEU A 345 -5.15 -18.00 -10.20
N ILE A 346 -4.10 -18.80 -10.34
CA ILE A 346 -4.22 -20.21 -10.73
C ILE A 346 -4.93 -20.98 -9.60
N PRO A 347 -5.88 -21.87 -9.92
CA PRO A 347 -6.49 -22.75 -8.92
C PRO A 347 -5.42 -23.52 -8.14
N SER A 348 -5.55 -23.59 -6.83
CA SER A 348 -4.66 -24.33 -5.95
C SER A 348 -5.23 -25.73 -5.68
N ASN A 349 -4.35 -26.71 -5.35
CA ASN A 349 -4.75 -28.07 -5.00
C ASN A 349 -5.47 -28.83 -6.14
N ILE A 350 -4.89 -28.75 -7.32
CA ILE A 350 -5.44 -29.34 -8.55
C ILE A 350 -5.24 -30.87 -8.66
N GLY A 351 -4.65 -31.51 -7.66
CA GLY A 351 -4.46 -32.98 -7.65
C GLY A 351 -3.36 -33.49 -8.57
N LEU A 352 -2.39 -32.66 -8.91
CA LEU A 352 -1.18 -33.07 -9.59
C LEU A 352 -0.32 -33.91 -8.64
N SER A 353 0.22 -35.04 -9.14
CA SER A 353 1.12 -35.89 -8.38
C SER A 353 2.49 -35.27 -8.16
N ASP A 354 2.86 -34.26 -8.94
CA ASP A 354 4.15 -33.57 -8.85
C ASP A 354 4.06 -32.37 -7.89
N LEU A 355 4.60 -32.54 -6.70
CA LEU A 355 4.70 -31.50 -5.66
C LEU A 355 5.52 -30.28 -6.11
N SER A 356 6.39 -30.44 -7.09
CA SER A 356 7.17 -29.32 -7.64
C SER A 356 6.29 -28.36 -8.40
N ILE A 357 5.33 -28.83 -9.19
CA ILE A 357 4.40 -28.00 -9.94
C ILE A 357 3.45 -27.27 -8.96
N GLU A 358 2.95 -27.97 -7.94
CA GLU A 358 2.08 -27.37 -6.93
C GLU A 358 2.80 -26.22 -6.18
N SER A 359 4.07 -26.42 -5.84
CA SER A 359 4.88 -25.39 -5.22
C SER A 359 5.14 -24.19 -6.14
N GLN A 360 5.30 -24.43 -7.44
CA GLN A 360 5.47 -23.38 -8.45
C GLN A 360 4.17 -22.57 -8.64
N ILE A 361 3.01 -23.22 -8.63
CA ILE A 361 1.71 -22.58 -8.70
C ILE A 361 1.49 -21.67 -7.48
N SER A 362 1.82 -22.18 -6.29
CA SER A 362 1.73 -21.39 -5.06
C SER A 362 2.61 -20.14 -5.13
N ARG A 363 3.86 -20.30 -5.58
CA ARG A 363 4.78 -19.16 -5.79
C ARG A 363 4.28 -18.18 -6.84
N TYR A 364 3.74 -18.67 -7.94
CA TYR A 364 3.15 -17.81 -8.97
C TYR A 364 2.01 -16.98 -8.39
N ASN A 365 1.08 -17.62 -7.66
CA ASN A 365 -0.04 -16.92 -7.04
C ASN A 365 0.43 -15.85 -6.02
N GLU A 366 1.42 -16.16 -5.18
CA GLU A 366 2.01 -15.19 -4.26
C GLU A 366 2.66 -14.02 -5.00
N THR A 367 3.37 -14.31 -6.09
CA THR A 367 4.04 -13.28 -6.89
C THR A 367 3.02 -12.42 -7.65
N SER A 368 1.99 -13.03 -8.22
CA SER A 368 0.91 -12.34 -8.92
C SER A 368 0.14 -11.41 -8.01
N VAL A 369 -0.22 -11.86 -6.79
CA VAL A 369 -0.84 -11.00 -5.77
C VAL A 369 0.08 -9.83 -5.41
N SER A 370 1.36 -10.10 -5.17
CA SER A 370 2.33 -9.05 -4.87
C SER A 370 2.51 -8.06 -6.03
N TYR A 371 2.51 -8.56 -7.27
CA TYR A 371 2.65 -7.74 -8.47
C TYR A 371 1.42 -6.86 -8.70
N THR A 372 0.21 -7.39 -8.57
CA THR A 372 -1.03 -6.60 -8.71
C THR A 372 -1.12 -5.49 -7.67
N HIS A 373 -0.67 -5.76 -6.44
CA HIS A 373 -0.64 -4.73 -5.39
C HIS A 373 0.45 -3.66 -5.60
N LEU A 374 1.55 -4.00 -6.30
CA LEU A 374 2.66 -3.07 -6.54
C LEU A 374 2.52 -2.27 -7.83
N THR A 375 1.88 -2.84 -8.85
CA THR A 375 1.93 -2.32 -10.23
C THR A 375 0.60 -1.83 -10.77
N LEU A 376 -0.50 -1.85 -9.99
CA LEU A 376 -1.76 -1.27 -10.44
C LEU A 376 -1.58 0.20 -10.81
N PRO A 377 -2.05 0.56 -12.01
CA PRO A 377 -1.28 1.44 -12.88
C PRO A 377 -1.41 2.89 -12.52
N THR A 378 -0.33 3.54 -12.65
CA THR A 378 -0.23 4.89 -13.19
C THR A 378 -0.74 4.85 -14.64
N ILE A 379 -2.04 4.59 -14.85
CA ILE A 379 -2.67 4.80 -16.14
C ILE A 379 -3.96 5.55 -15.89
N ALA A 380 -3.90 6.82 -16.10
CA ALA A 380 -5.00 7.61 -16.59
C ALA A 380 -4.48 8.32 -17.84
#